data_94e3204e3c19a2b4a0eeb895e0126807
#
_entry.id   94e3204e3c19a2b4a0eeb895e0126807
#
_cell.length_a   1.000
_cell.length_b   1.000
_cell.length_c   1.000
_cell.angle_alpha   90.00
_cell.angle_beta   90.00
_cell.angle_gamma   90.00
#
_symmetry.space_group_name_H-M   'P 1'
#
loop_
_entity.id
_entity.type
_entity.pdbx_description
1 polymer ?
#
loop_
_entity_poly.entity_id
_entity_poly.type
_entity_poly.pdbx_seq_one_letter_code
_entity_poly.pdbx_strand_id
1 'polypeptide(L)' 'RLDALATGAGWRRVGGTPLFATWETGDGAAAQDRLARARIWSRAFPYAPGWLRLGLPGDEPGWARLEAALAP' A
#
# COMPACT_ATOMS: atom_id res chain seq x y z
N ARG A 1 6.32 -10.72 1.00
CA ARG A 1 5.93 -10.11 2.29
C ARG A 1 4.90 -9.01 2.09
N LEU A 2 5.10 -8.13 1.10
CA LEU A 2 4.13 -7.08 0.78
C LEU A 2 2.81 -7.68 0.27
N ASP A 3 2.88 -8.70 -0.58
CA ASP A 3 1.67 -9.34 -1.12
C ASP A 3 0.79 -9.89 0.00
N ALA A 4 1.38 -10.51 1.01
CA ALA A 4 0.63 -11.06 2.13
C ALA A 4 -0.05 -9.96 2.94
N LEU A 5 0.64 -8.84 3.19
CA LEU A 5 0.08 -7.72 3.94
C LEU A 5 -1.06 -7.06 3.18
N ALA A 6 -0.88 -6.79 1.90
CA ALA A 6 -1.89 -6.14 1.07
C ALA A 6 -3.12 -7.04 0.89
N THR A 7 -2.92 -8.33 0.65
CA THR A 7 -4.00 -9.31 0.54
C THR A 7 -4.77 -9.40 1.85
N GLY A 8 -4.07 -9.39 2.98
CA GLY A 8 -4.68 -9.37 4.30
C GLY A 8 -5.52 -8.12 4.56
N ALA A 9 -5.17 -6.99 3.93
CA ALA A 9 -5.95 -5.76 3.99
C ALA A 9 -7.12 -5.74 3.00
N GLY A 10 -7.29 -6.79 2.20
CA GLY A 10 -8.35 -6.89 1.21
C GLY A 10 -8.00 -6.27 -0.14
N TRP A 11 -6.74 -5.95 -0.37
CA TRP A 11 -6.27 -5.34 -1.62
C TRP A 11 -5.94 -6.40 -2.66
N ARG A 12 -6.13 -6.06 -3.95
CA ARG A 12 -5.82 -6.94 -5.08
C ARG A 12 -4.67 -6.34 -5.89
N ARG A 13 -3.67 -7.16 -6.20
CA ARG A 13 -2.54 -6.69 -7.00
C ARG A 13 -2.97 -6.42 -8.44
N VAL A 14 -2.64 -5.22 -8.94
CA VAL A 14 -2.89 -4.82 -10.33
C VAL A 14 -1.63 -5.02 -11.17
N GLY A 15 -0.46 -4.67 -10.63
CA GLY A 15 0.81 -4.80 -11.33
C GLY A 15 1.95 -4.30 -10.47
N GLY A 16 3.15 -4.28 -11.02
CA GLY A 16 4.29 -3.75 -10.28
C GLY A 16 5.63 -4.17 -10.84
N THR A 17 6.67 -3.76 -10.13
CA THR A 17 8.07 -4.11 -10.39
C THR A 17 8.66 -4.67 -9.09
N PRO A 18 9.94 -5.13 -9.09
CA PRO A 18 10.58 -5.52 -7.84
C PRO A 18 10.67 -4.40 -6.80
N LEU A 19 10.55 -3.13 -7.22
CA LEU A 19 10.70 -1.98 -6.33
C LEU A 19 9.38 -1.44 -5.80
N PHE A 20 8.27 -1.66 -6.50
CA PHE A 20 6.95 -1.19 -6.07
C PHE A 20 5.84 -2.00 -6.74
N ALA A 21 4.64 -1.93 -6.16
CA ALA A 21 3.47 -2.58 -6.71
C ALA A 21 2.26 -1.64 -6.67
N THR A 22 1.34 -1.84 -7.62
CA THR A 22 0.08 -1.11 -7.67
C THR A 22 -1.04 -2.05 -7.23
N TRP A 23 -1.91 -1.54 -6.36
CA TRP A 23 -2.96 -2.31 -5.72
C TRP A 23 -4.33 -1.70 -5.95
N GLU A 24 -5.33 -2.55 -6.19
CA GLU A 24 -6.73 -2.14 -6.14
C GLU A 24 -7.20 -2.19 -4.70
N THR A 25 -7.48 -1.02 -4.13
CA THR A 25 -7.80 -0.86 -2.71
C THR A 25 -9.27 -0.55 -2.43
N GLY A 26 -10.05 -0.29 -3.49
CA GLY A 26 -11.41 0.20 -3.38
C GLY A 26 -11.50 1.72 -3.31
N ASP A 27 -10.64 2.35 -2.51
CA ASP A 27 -10.54 3.81 -2.39
C ASP A 27 -9.07 4.18 -2.15
N GLY A 28 -8.39 4.56 -3.23
CA GLY A 28 -6.96 4.88 -3.19
C GLY A 28 -6.65 6.10 -2.31
N ALA A 29 -7.51 7.10 -2.30
CA ALA A 29 -7.30 8.29 -1.48
C ALA A 29 -7.40 7.97 0.02
N ALA A 30 -8.38 7.15 0.41
CA ALA A 30 -8.52 6.71 1.79
C ALA A 30 -7.32 5.82 2.21
N ALA A 31 -6.89 4.92 1.32
CA ALA A 31 -5.73 4.07 1.58
C ALA A 31 -4.46 4.91 1.71
N GLN A 32 -4.27 5.91 0.83
CA GLN A 32 -3.15 6.82 0.91
C GLN A 32 -3.12 7.58 2.24
N ASP A 33 -4.27 8.08 2.67
CA ASP A 33 -4.39 8.79 3.94
C ASP A 33 -4.05 7.88 5.12
N ARG A 34 -4.55 6.65 5.10
CA ARG A 34 -4.25 5.65 6.13
C ARG A 34 -2.76 5.40 6.26
N LEU A 35 -2.06 5.26 5.12
CA LEU A 35 -0.62 5.05 5.11
C LEU A 35 0.16 6.30 5.51
N ALA A 36 -0.29 7.47 5.08
CA ALA A 36 0.35 8.74 5.42
C ALA A 36 0.33 8.98 6.94
N ARG A 37 -0.73 8.59 7.62
CA ARG A 37 -0.83 8.68 9.09
C ARG A 37 0.22 7.81 9.78
N ALA A 38 0.65 6.75 9.14
CA ALA A 38 1.73 5.87 9.61
C ALA A 38 3.09 6.29 9.05
N ARG A 39 3.18 7.45 8.40
CA ARG A 39 4.39 7.99 7.77
C ARG A 39 4.90 7.10 6.64
N ILE A 40 3.99 6.50 5.89
CA ILE A 40 4.30 5.69 4.73
C ILE A 40 3.81 6.43 3.49
N TRP A 41 4.73 6.73 2.58
CA TRP A 41 4.40 7.45 1.35
C TRP A 41 3.92 6.48 0.28
N SER A 42 2.86 6.87 -0.42
CA SER A 42 2.26 6.10 -1.49
C SER A 42 1.73 7.05 -2.55
N ARG A 43 1.26 6.52 -3.68
CA ARG A 43 0.74 7.36 -4.76
C ARG A 43 -0.64 6.88 -5.18
N ALA A 44 -1.62 7.78 -5.08
CA ALA A 44 -2.95 7.59 -5.65
C ALA A 44 -2.96 8.06 -7.11
N PHE A 45 -3.93 7.55 -7.89
CA PHE A 45 -4.05 7.88 -9.31
C PHE A 45 -5.39 8.56 -9.56
N PRO A 46 -5.40 9.79 -10.12
CA PRO A 46 -6.66 10.49 -10.40
C PRO A 46 -7.57 9.73 -11.38
N TYR A 47 -6.96 9.03 -12.35
CA TYR A 47 -7.70 8.30 -13.37
C TYR A 47 -8.13 6.89 -12.94
N ALA A 48 -7.69 6.44 -11.79
CA ALA A 48 -8.03 5.12 -11.24
C ALA A 48 -8.22 5.26 -9.72
N PRO A 49 -9.40 5.71 -9.26
CA PRO A 49 -9.61 6.08 -7.86
C PRO A 49 -9.40 4.98 -6.84
N GLY A 50 -9.51 3.71 -7.26
CA GLY A 50 -9.26 2.58 -6.37
C GLY A 50 -7.79 2.17 -6.28
N TRP A 51 -6.94 2.70 -7.15
CA TRP A 51 -5.55 2.24 -7.25
C TRP A 51 -4.62 3.02 -6.33
N LEU A 52 -3.63 2.30 -5.78
CA LEU A 52 -2.57 2.89 -4.98
C LEU A 52 -1.26 2.21 -5.31
N ARG A 53 -0.20 3.00 -5.53
CA ARG A 53 1.15 2.48 -5.73
C ARG A 53 1.93 2.60 -4.42
N LEU A 54 2.55 1.50 -4.03
CA LEU A 54 3.29 1.41 -2.79
C LEU A 54 4.68 0.85 -3.06
N GLY A 55 5.71 1.54 -2.58
CA GLY A 55 7.09 1.07 -2.63
C GLY A 55 7.40 0.12 -1.48
N LEU A 56 8.45 -0.67 -1.63
CA LEU A 56 8.90 -1.57 -0.56
C LEU A 56 9.62 -0.78 0.54
N PRO A 57 9.34 -1.08 1.82
CA PRO A 57 10.15 -0.54 2.91
C PRO A 57 11.61 -0.93 2.77
N GLY A 58 12.52 -0.03 3.13
CA GLY A 58 13.94 -0.28 3.03
C GLY A 58 14.55 -0.99 4.22
N ASP A 59 13.83 -1.08 5.35
CA ASP A 59 14.34 -1.66 6.60
C ASP A 59 13.22 -2.27 7.43
N GLU A 60 13.57 -2.99 8.49
CA GLU A 60 12.60 -3.65 9.36
C GLU A 60 11.68 -2.68 10.11
N PRO A 61 12.14 -1.52 10.62
CA PRO A 61 11.20 -0.55 11.18
C PRO A 61 10.15 -0.08 10.19
N GLY A 62 10.51 0.07 8.92
CA GLY A 62 9.55 0.41 7.85
C GLY A 62 8.53 -0.70 7.63
N TRP A 63 8.97 -1.96 7.62
CA TRP A 63 8.08 -3.11 7.52
C TRP A 63 7.12 -3.20 8.71
N ALA A 64 7.62 -2.98 9.92
CA ALA A 64 6.77 -3.01 11.11
C ALA A 64 5.69 -1.91 11.05
N ARG A 65 6.04 -0.74 10.55
CA ARG A 65 5.10 0.37 10.37
C ARG A 65 4.02 0.01 9.35
N LEU A 66 4.43 -0.60 8.23
CA LEU A 66 3.51 -1.04 7.19
C LEU A 66 2.58 -2.13 7.70
N GLU A 67 3.11 -3.12 8.43
CA GLU A 67 2.30 -4.18 9.02
C GLU A 67 1.22 -3.61 9.94
N ALA A 68 1.57 -2.66 10.79
CA ALA A 68 0.60 -2.01 11.68
C ALA A 68 -0.45 -1.22 10.89
N ALA A 69 -0.03 -0.51 9.85
CA ALA A 69 -0.94 0.31 9.03
C ALA A 69 -1.93 -0.52 8.24
N LEU A 70 -1.53 -1.72 7.79
CA LEU A 70 -2.37 -2.62 6.99
C LEU A 70 -3.05 -3.71 7.80
N ALA A 71 -2.88 -3.72 9.11
CA ALA A 71 -3.57 -4.69 9.99
C ALA A 71 -5.08 -4.51 9.84
N PRO A 72 -5.83 -5.62 9.77
CA PRO A 72 -7.30 -5.57 9.66
C PRO A 72 -7.96 -4.89 10.85
#